data_ca5eb3a900e03c12499d087367078b34
#
_entry.id   ca5eb3a900e03c12499d087367078b34
#
_cell.length_a   1.000
_cell.length_b   1.000
_cell.length_c   1.000
_cell.angle_alpha   90.00
_cell.angle_beta   90.00
_cell.angle_gamma   90.00
#
_symmetry.space_group_name_H-M   'P 1'
#
loop_
_entity.id
_entity.type
_entity.pdbx_description
1 polymer ?
#
loop_
_entity_poly.entity_id
_entity_poly.type
_entity_poly.pdbx_seq_one_letter_code
_entity_poly.pdbx_strand_id
1 'polypeptide(L)'
;MPVTVRKIKTRNKLQFRNTKILSRKIPSRNVPSLPSPSQIIEDTNVLQGPDLAPVVNRMKNEYPIISQTDKYKEVFKKINPLVSIIVTTYNNSDYLINIALKSILNQTYKNLQIIVIADHSTDDTDIQMSKIKDTRIIYKNLSERPNYPKDTRQRWTVAGAVPHNLGLELSTGNFITYCDHDDAFTPDRIDKLIQLAQTNSCDFIHHPFYIGTPDNVYTYNDSASLICGKITTSAVFHHSWFKQLPIDLNCWKIDEPGDWNKFKKFKEIGAKVCRHPEKLSYKR
;
A
#
# COMPACT_ATOMS: atom_id res chain seq x y z
N MET A 1 -15.78 0.09 62.10
CA MET A 1 -16.33 1.38 61.69
C MET A 1 -16.67 1.29 60.19
N PRO A 2 -17.92 1.41 59.80
CA PRO A 2 -18.29 1.27 58.37
C PRO A 2 -18.22 2.64 57.67
N VAL A 3 -17.64 2.64 56.47
CA VAL A 3 -17.56 3.81 55.59
C VAL A 3 -18.80 3.91 54.74
N THR A 4 -19.50 5.01 54.88
CA THR A 4 -20.76 5.35 54.22
C THR A 4 -20.51 5.80 52.77
N VAL A 5 -21.09 5.10 51.78
CA VAL A 5 -21.09 5.52 50.39
C VAL A 5 -22.27 6.45 50.12
N ARG A 6 -22.01 7.71 49.75
CA ARG A 6 -23.04 8.68 49.31
C ARG A 6 -23.33 8.49 47.83
N LYS A 7 -24.60 8.18 47.52
CA LYS A 7 -25.17 8.20 46.17
C LYS A 7 -25.37 9.65 45.69
N ILE A 8 -24.80 10.04 44.61
CA ILE A 8 -25.13 11.31 43.91
C ILE A 8 -26.09 10.96 42.77
N LYS A 9 -27.32 11.47 42.91
CA LYS A 9 -28.33 11.51 41.84
C LYS A 9 -28.15 12.82 41.07
N THR A 10 -27.89 12.77 39.79
CA THR A 10 -28.09 13.92 38.91
C THR A 10 -29.00 13.51 37.75
N ARG A 11 -30.21 14.03 37.80
CA ARG A 11 -31.15 14.08 36.70
C ARG A 11 -30.84 15.34 35.88
N ASN A 12 -30.56 15.19 34.60
CA ASN A 12 -30.71 16.28 33.64
C ASN A 12 -31.58 15.79 32.48
N LYS A 13 -32.83 16.29 32.50
CA LYS A 13 -33.76 16.24 31.39
C LYS A 13 -33.38 17.33 30.39
N LEU A 14 -32.94 16.96 29.20
CA LEU A 14 -32.83 17.88 28.07
C LEU A 14 -34.22 17.98 27.40
N GLN A 15 -34.80 19.17 27.49
CA GLN A 15 -36.00 19.55 26.75
C GLN A 15 -35.60 19.92 25.33
N PHE A 16 -36.14 19.17 24.34
CA PHE A 16 -36.06 19.57 22.93
C PHE A 16 -37.07 20.70 22.66
N ARG A 17 -36.55 21.88 22.33
CA ARG A 17 -37.36 22.98 21.77
C ARG A 17 -37.59 22.71 20.28
N ASN A 18 -38.86 22.60 19.90
CA ASN A 18 -39.32 22.58 18.52
C ASN A 18 -39.06 23.94 17.86
N THR A 19 -38.06 23.99 16.97
CA THR A 19 -37.84 25.13 16.08
C THR A 19 -38.59 24.86 14.77
N LYS A 20 -39.57 25.67 14.45
CA LYS A 20 -40.27 25.67 13.15
C LYS A 20 -39.25 26.00 12.04
N ILE A 21 -39.05 25.05 11.13
CA ILE A 21 -38.26 25.27 9.92
C ILE A 21 -39.13 26.02 8.93
N LEU A 22 -38.84 27.30 8.72
CA LEU A 22 -39.40 28.09 7.65
C LEU A 22 -38.84 27.62 6.32
N SER A 23 -39.65 27.03 5.45
CA SER A 23 -39.31 26.63 4.09
C SER A 23 -39.00 27.86 3.25
N ARG A 24 -37.71 28.16 3.06
CA ARG A 24 -37.26 29.09 2.04
C ARG A 24 -37.25 28.36 0.68
N LYS A 25 -38.05 28.83 -0.28
CA LYS A 25 -37.97 28.41 -1.68
C LYS A 25 -36.58 28.71 -2.22
N ILE A 26 -35.84 27.68 -2.58
CA ILE A 26 -34.58 27.77 -3.28
C ILE A 26 -34.90 28.12 -4.74
N PRO A 27 -34.33 29.18 -5.32
CA PRO A 27 -34.50 29.47 -6.75
C PRO A 27 -33.90 28.35 -7.58
N SER A 28 -34.58 27.88 -8.61
CA SER A 28 -34.13 26.90 -9.59
C SER A 28 -32.87 27.41 -10.26
N ARG A 29 -31.70 26.86 -9.88
CA ARG A 29 -30.46 27.01 -10.65
C ARG A 29 -30.58 26.12 -11.88
N ASN A 30 -30.37 26.71 -13.06
CA ASN A 30 -30.17 25.99 -14.32
C ASN A 30 -29.09 24.93 -14.09
N VAL A 31 -29.47 23.67 -14.02
CA VAL A 31 -28.54 22.54 -14.07
C VAL A 31 -28.10 22.45 -15.54
N PRO A 32 -26.81 22.55 -15.86
CA PRO A 32 -26.37 22.29 -17.23
C PRO A 32 -26.83 20.88 -17.62
N SER A 33 -27.42 20.75 -18.80
CA SER A 33 -27.78 19.44 -19.36
C SER A 33 -26.52 18.57 -19.46
N LEU A 34 -26.62 17.34 -18.95
CA LEU A 34 -25.57 16.34 -19.15
C LEU A 34 -25.28 16.22 -20.65
N PRO A 35 -23.99 16.19 -21.05
CA PRO A 35 -23.62 15.99 -22.45
C PRO A 35 -24.23 14.67 -22.93
N SER A 36 -24.71 14.68 -24.19
CA SER A 36 -25.28 13.49 -24.84
C SER A 36 -24.24 12.37 -24.93
N PRO A 37 -24.65 11.08 -24.90
CA PRO A 37 -23.74 9.93 -24.89
C PRO A 37 -22.80 9.81 -26.11
N SER A 38 -22.99 10.64 -27.13
CA SER A 38 -22.27 10.57 -28.41
C SER A 38 -20.94 11.38 -28.48
N GLN A 39 -20.43 11.88 -27.35
CA GLN A 39 -19.14 12.62 -27.32
C GLN A 39 -18.15 12.13 -26.24
N ILE A 40 -18.25 10.89 -25.80
CA ILE A 40 -17.14 10.27 -25.11
C ILE A 40 -16.19 9.78 -26.20
N ILE A 41 -15.30 10.64 -26.67
CA ILE A 41 -14.07 10.21 -27.32
C ILE A 41 -13.29 9.53 -26.19
N GLU A 42 -13.33 8.19 -26.12
CA GLU A 42 -12.40 7.46 -25.26
C GLU A 42 -10.99 7.94 -25.64
N ASP A 43 -10.33 8.59 -24.70
CA ASP A 43 -8.91 8.96 -24.85
C ASP A 43 -8.14 7.64 -24.90
N THR A 44 -7.92 7.13 -26.11
CA THR A 44 -7.29 5.82 -26.36
C THR A 44 -5.87 5.73 -25.79
N ASN A 45 -5.30 6.85 -25.33
CA ASN A 45 -3.98 6.96 -24.76
C ASN A 45 -3.96 6.88 -23.22
N VAL A 46 -5.13 6.78 -22.55
CA VAL A 46 -5.14 6.63 -21.09
C VAL A 46 -4.51 5.29 -20.70
N LEU A 47 -3.75 5.30 -19.60
CA LEU A 47 -3.03 4.15 -19.07
C LEU A 47 -3.90 2.90 -19.06
N GLN A 48 -3.40 1.86 -19.72
CA GLN A 48 -4.00 0.54 -19.79
C GLN A 48 -2.90 -0.52 -19.69
N GLY A 49 -3.28 -1.69 -19.24
CA GLY A 49 -2.39 -2.86 -19.18
C GLY A 49 -3.06 -4.11 -19.74
N PRO A 50 -2.32 -5.20 -19.84
CA PRO A 50 -2.87 -6.50 -20.21
C PRO A 50 -3.89 -6.97 -19.17
N ASP A 51 -4.83 -7.81 -19.61
CA ASP A 51 -5.69 -8.54 -18.68
C ASP A 51 -4.84 -9.49 -17.81
N LEU A 52 -4.99 -9.39 -16.50
CA LEU A 52 -4.27 -10.23 -15.54
C LEU A 52 -4.98 -11.55 -15.22
N ALA A 53 -6.19 -11.78 -15.71
CA ALA A 53 -6.90 -13.04 -15.46
C ALA A 53 -6.10 -14.29 -15.91
N PRO A 54 -5.43 -14.30 -17.09
CA PRO A 54 -4.57 -15.43 -17.47
C PRO A 54 -3.42 -15.66 -16.48
N VAL A 55 -2.79 -14.59 -15.99
CA VAL A 55 -1.70 -14.69 -15.01
C VAL A 55 -2.21 -15.28 -13.69
N VAL A 56 -3.32 -14.77 -13.18
CA VAL A 56 -3.93 -15.25 -11.93
C VAL A 56 -4.36 -16.72 -12.06
N ASN A 57 -4.99 -17.12 -13.16
CA ASN A 57 -5.42 -18.49 -13.39
C ASN A 57 -4.22 -19.45 -13.50
N ARG A 58 -3.16 -19.06 -14.18
CA ARG A 58 -1.91 -19.81 -14.22
C ARG A 58 -1.35 -19.98 -12.80
N MET A 59 -1.23 -18.90 -12.04
CA MET A 59 -0.71 -18.95 -10.68
C MET A 59 -1.57 -19.81 -9.75
N LYS A 60 -2.89 -19.81 -9.89
CA LYS A 60 -3.80 -20.70 -9.13
C LYS A 60 -3.51 -22.18 -9.40
N ASN A 61 -3.21 -22.53 -10.65
CA ASN A 61 -2.91 -23.91 -11.04
C ASN A 61 -1.50 -24.34 -10.62
N GLU A 62 -0.52 -23.43 -10.70
CA GLU A 62 0.88 -23.72 -10.38
C GLU A 62 1.16 -23.73 -8.88
N TYR A 63 0.53 -22.84 -8.11
CA TYR A 63 0.86 -22.62 -6.71
C TYR A 63 0.75 -23.89 -5.84
N PRO A 64 -0.29 -24.74 -5.93
CA PRO A 64 -0.39 -25.96 -5.13
C PRO A 64 0.79 -26.92 -5.36
N ILE A 65 1.38 -26.90 -6.54
CA ILE A 65 2.54 -27.74 -6.91
C ILE A 65 3.83 -27.06 -6.47
N ILE A 66 4.03 -25.83 -6.88
CA ILE A 66 5.27 -25.07 -6.63
C ILE A 66 5.51 -24.87 -5.14
N SER A 67 4.48 -24.57 -4.35
CA SER A 67 4.58 -24.36 -2.90
C SER A 67 5.08 -25.61 -2.13
N GLN A 68 4.98 -26.80 -2.74
CA GLN A 68 5.48 -28.04 -2.16
C GLN A 68 6.94 -28.34 -2.51
N THR A 69 7.52 -27.65 -3.49
CA THR A 69 8.92 -27.87 -3.91
C THR A 69 9.92 -27.40 -2.86
N ASP A 70 11.07 -28.08 -2.79
CA ASP A 70 12.15 -27.67 -1.90
C ASP A 70 12.68 -26.28 -2.23
N LYS A 71 12.78 -25.94 -3.53
CA LYS A 71 13.18 -24.61 -4.00
C LYS A 71 12.29 -23.50 -3.44
N TYR A 72 10.99 -23.70 -3.37
CA TYR A 72 10.04 -22.74 -2.78
C TYR A 72 10.23 -22.65 -1.26
N LYS A 73 10.26 -23.78 -0.59
CA LYS A 73 10.37 -23.90 0.87
C LYS A 73 11.73 -23.44 1.41
N GLU A 74 12.77 -23.51 0.59
CA GLU A 74 14.14 -23.07 0.95
C GLU A 74 14.17 -21.59 1.32
N VAL A 75 13.34 -20.75 0.70
CA VAL A 75 13.25 -19.32 1.02
C VAL A 75 12.95 -19.10 2.51
N PHE A 76 12.09 -19.91 3.10
CA PHE A 76 11.75 -19.84 4.52
C PHE A 76 12.84 -20.39 5.45
N LYS A 77 13.86 -21.08 4.92
CA LYS A 77 14.96 -21.67 5.69
C LYS A 77 16.26 -20.87 5.63
N LYS A 78 16.32 -19.83 4.81
CA LYS A 78 17.53 -19.02 4.65
C LYS A 78 17.85 -18.26 5.94
N ILE A 79 19.08 -18.36 6.44
CA ILE A 79 19.53 -17.67 7.65
C ILE A 79 19.46 -16.14 7.48
N ASN A 80 19.80 -15.64 6.28
CA ASN A 80 19.84 -14.20 5.99
C ASN A 80 19.22 -13.93 4.61
N PRO A 81 17.88 -14.06 4.45
CA PRO A 81 17.22 -13.87 3.17
C PRO A 81 17.32 -12.42 2.69
N LEU A 82 17.62 -12.20 1.42
CA LEU A 82 17.56 -10.87 0.83
C LEU A 82 16.10 -10.38 0.79
N VAL A 83 15.85 -9.15 1.25
CA VAL A 83 14.53 -8.50 1.17
C VAL A 83 14.60 -7.32 0.20
N SER A 84 13.75 -7.34 -0.84
CA SER A 84 13.56 -6.19 -1.71
C SER A 84 12.50 -5.27 -1.14
N ILE A 85 12.83 -3.99 -0.95
CA ILE A 85 11.91 -2.94 -0.55
C ILE A 85 11.70 -2.03 -1.75
N ILE A 86 10.48 -1.96 -2.26
CA ILE A 86 10.11 -1.12 -3.40
C ILE A 86 9.53 0.18 -2.86
N VAL A 87 10.11 1.30 -3.24
CA VAL A 87 9.67 2.64 -2.86
C VAL A 87 9.25 3.39 -4.12
N THR A 88 8.01 3.88 -4.15
CA THR A 88 7.52 4.71 -5.25
C THR A 88 7.39 6.15 -4.81
N THR A 89 7.76 7.10 -5.67
CA THR A 89 7.69 8.53 -5.38
C THR A 89 7.26 9.35 -6.58
N TYR A 90 6.69 10.53 -6.33
CA TYR A 90 6.39 11.54 -7.33
C TYR A 90 6.47 12.93 -6.72
N ASN A 91 7.41 13.77 -7.19
CA ASN A 91 7.56 15.16 -6.80
C ASN A 91 7.46 15.41 -5.29
N ASN A 92 8.18 14.62 -4.50
CA ASN A 92 8.16 14.72 -3.04
C ASN A 92 9.47 14.24 -2.43
N SER A 93 10.57 14.87 -2.82
CA SER A 93 11.93 14.51 -2.41
C SER A 93 12.11 14.55 -0.88
N ASP A 94 11.53 15.55 -0.21
CA ASP A 94 11.66 15.73 1.25
C ASP A 94 11.11 14.53 2.03
N TYR A 95 9.89 14.08 1.71
CA TYR A 95 9.32 12.91 2.37
C TYR A 95 10.06 11.62 2.01
N LEU A 96 10.43 11.46 0.74
CA LEU A 96 11.22 10.30 0.30
C LEU A 96 12.50 10.16 1.14
N ILE A 97 13.26 11.25 1.29
CA ILE A 97 14.56 11.23 1.96
C ILE A 97 14.42 11.15 3.48
N ASN A 98 13.59 12.04 4.06
CA ASN A 98 13.54 12.26 5.51
C ASN A 98 12.56 11.33 6.24
N ILE A 99 11.63 10.70 5.53
CA ILE A 99 10.65 9.78 6.11
C ILE A 99 10.90 8.35 5.63
N ALA A 100 10.62 8.03 4.36
CA ALA A 100 10.69 6.66 3.86
C ALA A 100 12.11 6.10 3.91
N LEU A 101 13.06 6.70 3.19
CA LEU A 101 14.43 6.19 3.13
C LEU A 101 15.12 6.24 4.48
N LYS A 102 14.93 7.28 5.27
CA LYS A 102 15.46 7.34 6.63
C LYS A 102 15.01 6.14 7.46
N SER A 103 13.72 5.77 7.41
CA SER A 103 13.20 4.63 8.15
C SER A 103 13.71 3.28 7.64
N ILE A 104 13.88 3.16 6.31
CA ILE A 104 14.37 1.93 5.66
C ILE A 104 15.87 1.73 5.93
N LEU A 105 16.69 2.77 5.82
CA LEU A 105 18.14 2.71 6.05
C LEU A 105 18.46 2.40 7.52
N ASN A 106 17.59 2.80 8.44
CA ASN A 106 17.71 2.55 9.87
C ASN A 106 17.12 1.21 10.33
N GLN A 107 16.65 0.34 9.41
CA GLN A 107 16.19 -1.00 9.78
C GLN A 107 17.33 -1.78 10.49
N THR A 108 16.97 -2.55 11.52
CA THR A 108 17.89 -3.47 12.22
C THR A 108 18.41 -4.53 11.25
N TYR A 109 17.54 -5.05 10.40
CA TYR A 109 17.91 -5.97 9.33
C TYR A 109 18.68 -5.27 8.21
N LYS A 110 19.83 -5.85 7.77
CA LYS A 110 20.76 -5.17 6.86
C LYS A 110 20.80 -5.74 5.44
N ASN A 111 20.40 -7.01 5.24
CA ASN A 111 20.42 -7.64 3.92
C ASN A 111 19.23 -7.19 3.07
N LEU A 112 19.30 -5.96 2.58
CA LEU A 112 18.24 -5.26 1.87
C LEU A 112 18.68 -4.91 0.44
N GLN A 113 17.75 -5.02 -0.49
CA GLN A 113 17.76 -4.35 -1.78
C GLN A 113 16.67 -3.27 -1.73
N ILE A 114 17.06 -2.01 -1.91
CA ILE A 114 16.16 -0.86 -1.84
C ILE A 114 15.98 -0.33 -3.27
N ILE A 115 14.76 -0.43 -3.80
CA ILE A 115 14.46 -0.06 -5.19
C ILE A 115 13.55 1.16 -5.14
N VAL A 116 14.09 2.32 -5.50
CA VAL A 116 13.36 3.59 -5.53
C VAL A 116 13.02 3.92 -6.98
N ILE A 117 11.74 4.01 -7.29
CA ILE A 117 11.26 4.37 -8.62
C ILE A 117 10.44 5.67 -8.52
N ALA A 118 10.95 6.72 -9.16
CA ALA A 118 10.26 7.97 -9.30
C ALA A 118 9.36 7.95 -10.55
N ASP A 119 8.11 8.41 -10.39
CA ASP A 119 7.07 8.43 -11.43
C ASP A 119 7.20 9.66 -12.33
N HIS A 120 8.37 9.82 -12.97
CA HIS A 120 8.75 11.03 -13.72
C HIS A 120 8.74 12.28 -12.81
N SER A 121 9.49 12.21 -11.70
CA SER A 121 9.67 13.37 -10.82
C SER A 121 10.47 14.47 -11.53
N THR A 122 9.99 15.70 -11.40
CA THR A 122 10.58 16.91 -12.00
C THR A 122 11.06 17.93 -10.95
N ASP A 123 10.88 17.60 -9.67
CA ASP A 123 11.45 18.34 -8.54
C ASP A 123 12.94 17.98 -8.34
N ASP A 124 13.49 18.29 -7.19
CA ASP A 124 14.89 18.00 -6.86
C ASP A 124 15.16 16.52 -6.45
N THR A 125 14.20 15.58 -6.66
CA THR A 125 14.33 14.18 -6.29
C THR A 125 15.62 13.55 -6.85
N ASP A 126 15.93 13.75 -8.14
CA ASP A 126 17.16 13.21 -8.77
C ASP A 126 18.42 13.73 -8.07
N ILE A 127 18.43 15.03 -7.76
CA ILE A 127 19.54 15.69 -7.06
C ILE A 127 19.73 15.11 -5.65
N GLN A 128 18.65 14.96 -4.90
CA GLN A 128 18.73 14.43 -3.55
C GLN A 128 19.15 12.96 -3.54
N MET A 129 18.60 12.15 -4.44
CA MET A 129 18.98 10.72 -4.56
C MET A 129 20.46 10.55 -4.95
N SER A 130 21.02 11.42 -5.79
CA SER A 130 22.44 11.37 -6.18
C SER A 130 23.43 11.58 -5.01
N LYS A 131 22.98 12.22 -3.93
CA LYS A 131 23.77 12.45 -2.71
C LYS A 131 23.86 11.23 -1.81
N ILE A 132 22.92 10.29 -1.94
CA ILE A 132 22.88 9.08 -1.10
C ILE A 132 23.87 8.04 -1.66
N LYS A 133 24.86 7.63 -0.84
CA LYS A 133 25.93 6.71 -1.24
C LYS A 133 25.77 5.32 -0.61
N ASP A 134 24.53 4.80 -0.59
CA ASP A 134 24.26 3.45 -0.09
C ASP A 134 24.15 2.48 -1.25
N THR A 135 25.02 1.48 -1.28
CA THR A 135 25.14 0.50 -2.38
C THR A 135 23.95 -0.45 -2.50
N ARG A 136 23.07 -0.49 -1.48
CA ARG A 136 21.85 -1.28 -1.51
C ARG A 136 20.73 -0.63 -2.33
N ILE A 137 20.88 0.67 -2.68
CA ILE A 137 19.86 1.45 -3.38
C ILE A 137 20.05 1.34 -4.89
N ILE A 138 18.96 1.00 -5.57
CA ILE A 138 18.76 1.14 -7.00
C ILE A 138 17.77 2.26 -7.20
N TYR A 139 18.15 3.35 -7.86
CA TYR A 139 17.29 4.47 -8.17
C TYR A 139 17.01 4.57 -9.67
N LYS A 140 15.76 4.79 -10.04
CA LYS A 140 15.35 5.14 -11.41
C LYS A 140 14.25 6.18 -11.36
N ASN A 141 14.36 7.20 -12.22
CA ASN A 141 13.27 8.11 -12.56
C ASN A 141 12.73 7.69 -13.94
N LEU A 142 11.40 7.58 -14.09
CA LEU A 142 10.79 7.25 -15.37
C LEU A 142 11.06 8.39 -16.37
N SER A 143 11.37 8.05 -17.62
CA SER A 143 11.62 9.02 -18.68
C SER A 143 10.41 9.87 -19.03
N GLU A 144 9.22 9.31 -18.84
CA GLU A 144 7.94 9.98 -19.04
C GLU A 144 6.94 9.57 -17.98
N ARG A 145 5.98 10.45 -17.68
CA ARG A 145 4.91 10.12 -16.75
C ARG A 145 3.82 9.33 -17.47
N PRO A 146 3.35 8.21 -16.90
CA PRO A 146 2.22 7.49 -17.47
C PRO A 146 0.99 8.38 -17.61
N ASN A 147 0.26 8.23 -18.72
CA ASN A 147 -0.97 8.99 -18.96
C ASN A 147 -2.12 8.46 -18.08
N TYR A 148 -2.07 8.77 -16.79
CA TYR A 148 -3.10 8.41 -15.82
C TYR A 148 -4.47 9.00 -16.18
N PRO A 149 -5.58 8.39 -15.73
CA PRO A 149 -6.92 8.97 -15.88
C PRO A 149 -7.00 10.41 -15.38
N LYS A 150 -7.72 11.27 -16.11
CA LYS A 150 -7.93 12.68 -15.72
C LYS A 150 -8.84 12.82 -14.51
N ASP A 151 -9.82 11.90 -14.37
CA ASP A 151 -10.68 11.84 -13.19
C ASP A 151 -9.86 11.55 -11.93
N THR A 152 -10.10 12.34 -10.87
CA THR A 152 -9.30 12.27 -9.64
C THR A 152 -9.47 10.93 -8.92
N ARG A 153 -10.66 10.36 -8.90
CA ARG A 153 -10.94 9.08 -8.24
C ARG A 153 -10.28 7.94 -9.00
N GLN A 154 -10.46 7.89 -10.32
CA GLN A 154 -9.82 6.87 -11.16
C GLN A 154 -8.29 6.96 -11.10
N ARG A 155 -7.74 8.18 -11.14
CA ARG A 155 -6.29 8.38 -10.98
C ARG A 155 -5.79 7.86 -9.63
N TRP A 156 -6.51 8.15 -8.56
CA TRP A 156 -6.14 7.68 -7.23
C TRP A 156 -6.07 6.15 -7.14
N THR A 157 -6.93 5.42 -7.86
CA THR A 157 -6.91 3.95 -7.82
C THR A 157 -5.68 3.34 -8.50
N VAL A 158 -5.04 4.03 -9.46
CA VAL A 158 -3.96 3.45 -10.29
C VAL A 158 -2.65 4.25 -10.24
N ALA A 159 -2.63 5.43 -9.62
CA ALA A 159 -1.41 6.22 -9.50
C ALA A 159 -0.31 5.41 -8.78
N GLY A 160 0.92 5.51 -9.28
CA GLY A 160 2.05 4.76 -8.76
C GLY A 160 2.12 3.29 -9.19
N ALA A 161 1.12 2.75 -9.93
CA ALA A 161 1.14 1.35 -10.37
C ALA A 161 2.30 1.03 -11.32
N VAL A 162 2.62 1.93 -12.25
CA VAL A 162 3.72 1.72 -13.20
C VAL A 162 5.09 1.67 -12.50
N PRO A 163 5.48 2.68 -11.67
CA PRO A 163 6.73 2.60 -10.93
C PRO A 163 6.77 1.42 -9.97
N HIS A 164 5.64 1.05 -9.34
CA HIS A 164 5.56 -0.13 -8.49
C HIS A 164 5.86 -1.42 -9.28
N ASN A 165 5.28 -1.58 -10.47
CA ASN A 165 5.50 -2.76 -11.32
C ASN A 165 6.95 -2.85 -11.81
N LEU A 166 7.55 -1.72 -12.20
CA LEU A 166 8.98 -1.68 -12.53
C LEU A 166 9.85 -2.09 -11.32
N GLY A 167 9.50 -1.64 -10.12
CA GLY A 167 10.17 -2.06 -8.89
C GLY A 167 10.08 -3.57 -8.67
N LEU A 168 8.92 -4.19 -8.97
CA LEU A 168 8.77 -5.65 -8.92
C LEU A 168 9.69 -6.37 -9.91
N GLU A 169 9.79 -5.90 -11.14
CA GLU A 169 10.68 -6.48 -12.17
C GLU A 169 12.14 -6.46 -11.72
N LEU A 170 12.57 -5.37 -11.10
CA LEU A 170 13.95 -5.18 -10.62
C LEU A 170 14.24 -5.93 -9.30
N SER A 171 13.21 -6.43 -8.62
CA SER A 171 13.39 -7.11 -7.33
C SER A 171 14.04 -8.47 -7.49
N THR A 172 15.06 -8.75 -6.65
CA THR A 172 15.81 -10.01 -6.62
C THR A 172 15.78 -10.69 -5.25
N GLY A 173 15.14 -10.06 -4.28
CA GLY A 173 15.01 -10.57 -2.91
C GLY A 173 14.23 -11.87 -2.81
N ASN A 174 14.44 -12.59 -1.73
CA ASN A 174 13.67 -13.78 -1.36
C ASN A 174 12.27 -13.40 -0.87
N PHE A 175 12.17 -12.22 -0.27
CA PHE A 175 10.91 -11.59 0.11
C PHE A 175 10.84 -10.18 -0.47
N ILE A 176 9.61 -9.68 -0.61
CA ILE A 176 9.33 -8.36 -1.16
C ILE A 176 8.37 -7.62 -0.23
N THR A 177 8.61 -6.33 -0.06
CA THR A 177 7.75 -5.39 0.64
C THR A 177 7.79 -4.03 -0.04
N TYR A 178 6.94 -3.13 0.38
CA TYR A 178 6.75 -1.83 -0.26
C TYR A 178 6.73 -0.73 0.79
N CYS A 179 7.08 0.48 0.37
CA CYS A 179 6.97 1.68 1.18
C CYS A 179 6.56 2.84 0.28
N ASP A 180 5.47 3.51 0.58
CA ASP A 180 5.13 4.76 -0.11
C ASP A 180 6.11 5.86 0.38
N HIS A 181 6.41 6.85 -0.45
CA HIS A 181 7.45 7.83 -0.14
C HIS A 181 7.19 8.66 1.12
N ASP A 182 5.96 8.72 1.59
CA ASP A 182 5.51 9.45 2.77
C ASP A 182 5.18 8.55 3.98
N ASP A 183 5.34 7.24 3.83
CA ASP A 183 5.20 6.24 4.89
C ASP A 183 6.56 5.93 5.56
N ALA A 184 6.53 5.34 6.76
CA ALA A 184 7.72 4.93 7.47
C ALA A 184 7.57 3.54 8.10
N PHE A 185 8.70 2.85 8.29
CA PHE A 185 8.78 1.57 9.00
C PHE A 185 9.21 1.77 10.46
N THR A 186 8.73 0.89 11.36
CA THR A 186 9.38 0.75 12.68
C THR A 186 10.76 0.10 12.51
N PRO A 187 11.73 0.38 13.41
CA PRO A 187 13.12 -0.04 13.21
C PRO A 187 13.34 -1.55 13.03
N ASP A 188 12.51 -2.38 13.63
CA ASP A 188 12.62 -3.85 13.66
C ASP A 188 11.61 -4.56 12.74
N ARG A 189 10.93 -3.81 11.87
CA ARG A 189 9.85 -4.34 11.04
C ARG A 189 10.30 -5.52 10.17
N ILE A 190 11.43 -5.39 9.49
CA ILE A 190 11.89 -6.44 8.56
C ILE A 190 12.28 -7.72 9.31
N ASP A 191 12.99 -7.61 10.44
CA ASP A 191 13.32 -8.77 11.28
C ASP A 191 12.07 -9.52 11.73
N LYS A 192 11.08 -8.82 12.24
CA LYS A 192 9.82 -9.41 12.72
C LYS A 192 9.04 -10.11 11.60
N LEU A 193 9.00 -9.51 10.41
CA LEU A 193 8.28 -10.09 9.28
C LEU A 193 9.01 -11.33 8.72
N ILE A 194 10.34 -11.33 8.67
CA ILE A 194 11.13 -12.51 8.31
C ILE A 194 10.89 -13.63 9.35
N GLN A 195 10.97 -13.31 10.63
CA GLN A 195 10.73 -14.29 11.69
C GLN A 195 9.36 -14.93 11.56
N LEU A 196 8.30 -14.15 11.35
CA LEU A 196 6.95 -14.68 11.18
C LEU A 196 6.83 -15.52 9.89
N ALA A 197 7.41 -15.04 8.76
CA ALA A 197 7.42 -15.77 7.50
C ALA A 197 8.07 -17.15 7.66
N GLN A 198 9.23 -17.21 8.30
CA GLN A 198 10.02 -18.43 8.47
C GLN A 198 9.36 -19.40 9.46
N THR A 199 8.89 -18.91 10.61
CA THR A 199 8.27 -19.76 11.65
C THR A 199 7.01 -20.42 11.15
N ASN A 200 6.20 -19.72 10.36
CA ASN A 200 4.90 -20.21 9.94
C ASN A 200 4.83 -20.54 8.44
N SER A 201 5.91 -20.38 7.68
CA SER A 201 5.91 -20.50 6.20
C SER A 201 4.78 -19.65 5.58
N CYS A 202 4.75 -18.35 5.94
CA CYS A 202 3.73 -17.43 5.45
C CYS A 202 4.12 -16.87 4.09
N ASP A 203 3.27 -17.02 3.09
CA ASP A 203 3.50 -16.49 1.74
C ASP A 203 3.22 -15.00 1.64
N PHE A 204 2.22 -14.54 2.37
CA PHE A 204 1.79 -13.15 2.44
C PHE A 204 1.51 -12.78 3.89
N ILE A 205 2.14 -11.70 4.35
CA ILE A 205 1.94 -11.17 5.70
C ILE A 205 1.39 -9.75 5.57
N HIS A 206 0.38 -9.44 6.38
CA HIS A 206 -0.05 -8.07 6.61
C HIS A 206 0.01 -7.75 8.10
N HIS A 207 0.06 -6.47 8.43
CA HIS A 207 0.11 -6.01 9.82
C HIS A 207 -0.69 -4.73 10.02
N PRO A 208 -1.13 -4.41 11.25
CA PRO A 208 -1.70 -3.12 11.58
C PRO A 208 -0.64 -2.02 11.47
N PHE A 209 -1.08 -0.77 11.35
CA PHE A 209 -0.20 0.37 11.18
C PHE A 209 -0.70 1.59 11.94
N TYR A 210 0.22 2.49 12.26
CA TYR A 210 -0.10 3.81 12.79
C TYR A 210 -0.54 4.73 11.66
N ILE A 211 -1.45 5.67 11.94
CA ILE A 211 -1.83 6.76 11.04
C ILE A 211 -1.16 8.03 11.57
N GLY A 212 -0.31 8.62 10.74
CA GLY A 212 0.57 9.74 11.09
C GLY A 212 2.03 9.45 10.78
N THR A 213 2.93 10.17 11.42
CA THR A 213 4.38 9.97 11.29
C THR A 213 4.96 9.42 12.61
N PRO A 214 6.23 8.94 12.62
CA PRO A 214 6.88 8.51 13.86
C PRO A 214 6.83 9.55 14.99
N ASP A 215 6.90 10.83 14.63
CA ASP A 215 6.91 11.94 15.59
C ASP A 215 5.50 12.43 15.98
N ASN A 216 4.47 12.07 15.19
CA ASN A 216 3.10 12.53 15.43
C ASN A 216 2.07 11.48 14.95
N VAL A 217 1.67 10.60 15.87
CA VAL A 217 0.67 9.56 15.63
C VAL A 217 -0.72 10.09 16.00
N TYR A 218 -1.65 10.07 15.05
CA TYR A 218 -3.05 10.49 15.27
C TYR A 218 -3.93 9.34 15.76
N THR A 219 -3.77 8.16 15.13
CA THR A 219 -4.56 6.96 15.42
C THR A 219 -3.86 5.72 14.83
N TYR A 220 -4.55 4.61 14.73
CA TYR A 220 -4.03 3.41 14.08
C TYR A 220 -5.13 2.64 13.34
N ASN A 221 -4.72 1.83 12.37
CA ASN A 221 -5.56 0.85 11.71
C ASN A 221 -5.21 -0.54 12.25
N ASP A 222 -6.20 -1.27 12.72
CA ASP A 222 -5.97 -2.60 13.32
C ASP A 222 -5.68 -3.68 12.27
N SER A 223 -6.07 -3.49 11.01
CA SER A 223 -5.82 -4.48 9.94
C SER A 223 -6.14 -5.92 10.38
N ALA A 224 -7.24 -6.10 11.14
CA ALA A 224 -7.61 -7.40 11.70
C ALA A 224 -7.87 -8.46 10.63
N SER A 225 -8.26 -8.02 9.43
CA SER A 225 -8.56 -8.87 8.29
C SER A 225 -8.01 -8.29 7.00
N LEU A 226 -7.74 -9.14 6.02
CA LEU A 226 -7.41 -8.75 4.66
C LEU A 226 -8.68 -8.24 3.96
N ILE A 227 -8.96 -6.95 4.11
CA ILE A 227 -10.16 -6.25 3.61
C ILE A 227 -9.74 -4.92 2.98
N CYS A 228 -10.44 -4.51 1.93
CA CYS A 228 -10.27 -3.20 1.29
C CYS A 228 -10.36 -2.05 2.32
N GLY A 229 -9.45 -1.09 2.23
CA GLY A 229 -9.37 0.05 3.15
C GLY A 229 -8.78 -0.26 4.54
N LYS A 230 -8.44 -1.54 4.83
CA LYS A 230 -7.78 -1.96 6.07
C LYS A 230 -6.33 -2.38 5.86
N ILE A 231 -5.88 -2.46 4.62
CA ILE A 231 -4.52 -2.81 4.21
C ILE A 231 -3.94 -1.63 3.43
N THR A 232 -2.68 -1.38 3.56
CA THR A 232 -1.92 -0.40 2.77
C THR A 232 -0.69 -1.06 2.19
N THR A 233 -0.17 -0.50 1.12
CA THR A 233 1.06 -0.93 0.44
C THR A 233 2.22 -1.11 1.42
N SER A 234 2.41 -0.18 2.34
CA SER A 234 3.50 -0.21 3.34
C SER A 234 3.28 -1.19 4.51
N ALA A 235 2.14 -1.91 4.53
CA ALA A 235 1.81 -2.85 5.61
C ALA A 235 1.81 -4.32 5.17
N VAL A 236 2.46 -4.64 4.06
CA VAL A 236 2.52 -6.01 3.53
C VAL A 236 3.94 -6.50 3.28
N PHE A 237 4.10 -7.83 3.28
CA PHE A 237 5.36 -8.52 3.03
C PHE A 237 5.05 -9.89 2.43
N HIS A 238 5.78 -10.31 1.38
CA HIS A 238 5.43 -11.57 0.74
C HIS A 238 6.61 -12.31 0.12
N HIS A 239 6.44 -13.60 -0.10
CA HIS A 239 7.37 -14.47 -0.80
C HIS A 239 7.59 -14.01 -2.24
N SER A 240 8.83 -14.04 -2.72
CA SER A 240 9.22 -13.53 -4.04
C SER A 240 8.58 -14.24 -5.23
N TRP A 241 8.09 -15.46 -5.06
CA TRP A 241 7.36 -16.16 -6.13
C TRP A 241 6.16 -15.34 -6.63
N PHE A 242 5.53 -14.56 -5.76
CA PHE A 242 4.39 -13.70 -6.11
C PHE A 242 4.78 -12.41 -6.85
N LYS A 243 6.06 -12.15 -7.13
CA LYS A 243 6.47 -10.96 -7.89
C LYS A 243 5.91 -10.92 -9.32
N GLN A 244 5.54 -12.07 -9.87
CA GLN A 244 4.89 -12.20 -11.17
C GLN A 244 3.44 -11.68 -11.21
N LEU A 245 2.89 -11.25 -10.06
CA LEU A 245 1.60 -10.60 -9.94
C LEU A 245 1.78 -9.08 -9.82
N PRO A 246 1.68 -8.30 -10.91
CA PRO A 246 1.78 -6.85 -10.87
C PRO A 246 0.50 -6.20 -10.31
N ILE A 247 0.54 -4.89 -10.09
CA ILE A 247 -0.67 -4.08 -9.98
C ILE A 247 -1.34 -4.03 -11.35
N ASP A 248 -2.65 -4.24 -11.37
CA ASP A 248 -3.46 -4.16 -12.58
C ASP A 248 -3.61 -2.71 -13.03
N LEU A 249 -3.07 -2.38 -14.20
CA LEU A 249 -3.18 -1.03 -14.77
C LEU A 249 -4.60 -0.69 -15.24
N ASN A 250 -5.53 -1.65 -15.24
CA ASN A 250 -6.94 -1.45 -15.54
C ASN A 250 -7.84 -1.34 -14.29
N CYS A 251 -7.28 -1.39 -13.07
CA CYS A 251 -8.04 -1.36 -11.82
C CYS A 251 -8.93 -0.12 -11.69
N TRP A 252 -8.54 1.01 -12.28
CA TRP A 252 -9.31 2.23 -12.32
C TRP A 252 -10.64 2.11 -13.08
N LYS A 253 -10.75 1.19 -14.05
CA LYS A 253 -11.98 0.94 -14.83
C LYS A 253 -13.09 0.33 -13.98
N ILE A 254 -12.72 -0.33 -12.89
CA ILE A 254 -13.65 -0.99 -11.95
C ILE A 254 -13.69 -0.29 -10.58
N ASP A 255 -13.15 0.92 -10.50
CA ASP A 255 -13.07 1.75 -9.27
C ASP A 255 -12.46 1.01 -8.07
N GLU A 256 -11.42 0.18 -8.30
CA GLU A 256 -10.77 -0.59 -7.25
C GLU A 256 -9.34 -0.09 -7.03
N PRO A 257 -8.92 0.20 -5.77
CA PRO A 257 -7.53 0.56 -5.48
C PRO A 257 -6.55 -0.51 -5.94
N GLY A 258 -5.48 -0.11 -6.63
CA GLY A 258 -4.53 -1.03 -7.27
C GLY A 258 -3.81 -1.96 -6.29
N ASP A 259 -3.47 -1.46 -5.10
CA ASP A 259 -2.89 -2.26 -4.02
C ASP A 259 -3.87 -3.33 -3.54
N TRP A 260 -5.12 -2.97 -3.26
CA TRP A 260 -6.15 -3.94 -2.89
C TRP A 260 -6.45 -4.93 -4.01
N ASN A 261 -6.58 -4.46 -5.25
CA ASN A 261 -6.78 -5.31 -6.43
C ASN A 261 -5.70 -6.39 -6.55
N LYS A 262 -4.45 -6.04 -6.24
CA LYS A 262 -3.34 -6.98 -6.17
C LYS A 262 -3.44 -7.91 -4.96
N PHE A 263 -3.61 -7.38 -3.74
CA PHE A 263 -3.46 -8.15 -2.51
C PHE A 263 -4.58 -9.17 -2.30
N LYS A 264 -5.81 -8.89 -2.72
CA LYS A 264 -6.89 -9.89 -2.68
C LYS A 264 -6.58 -11.15 -3.51
N LYS A 265 -5.83 -11.00 -4.62
CA LYS A 265 -5.46 -12.09 -5.52
C LYS A 265 -4.50 -13.10 -4.85
N PHE A 266 -3.72 -12.71 -3.85
CA PHE A 266 -2.91 -13.67 -3.09
C PHE A 266 -3.79 -14.75 -2.44
N LYS A 267 -4.89 -14.35 -1.81
CA LYS A 267 -5.86 -15.29 -1.23
C LYS A 267 -6.55 -16.12 -2.31
N GLU A 268 -6.88 -15.51 -3.45
CA GLU A 268 -7.50 -16.22 -4.57
C GLU A 268 -6.57 -17.28 -5.18
N ILE A 269 -5.26 -17.04 -5.19
CA ILE A 269 -4.23 -17.99 -5.67
C ILE A 269 -4.04 -19.14 -4.66
N GLY A 270 -4.44 -18.97 -3.42
CA GLY A 270 -4.29 -19.96 -2.36
C GLY A 270 -3.10 -19.70 -1.44
N ALA A 271 -2.49 -18.51 -1.49
CA ALA A 271 -1.38 -18.15 -0.63
C ALA A 271 -1.72 -18.29 0.85
N LYS A 272 -0.77 -18.77 1.64
CA LYS A 272 -0.88 -18.79 3.10
C LYS A 272 -0.73 -17.38 3.65
N VAL A 273 -1.86 -16.77 4.00
CA VAL A 273 -1.93 -15.40 4.54
C VAL A 273 -1.78 -15.44 6.05
N CYS A 274 -0.86 -14.65 6.58
CA CYS A 274 -0.66 -14.46 8.01
C CYS A 274 -0.84 -12.99 8.39
N ARG A 275 -1.21 -12.75 9.65
CA ARG A 275 -1.25 -11.41 10.25
C ARG A 275 -0.19 -11.28 11.34
N HIS A 276 0.65 -10.25 11.27
CA HIS A 276 1.50 -9.88 12.42
C HIS A 276 0.67 -9.04 13.40
N PRO A 277 0.78 -9.27 14.73
CA PRO A 277 -0.07 -8.57 15.70
C PRO A 277 0.32 -7.10 15.94
N GLU A 278 1.59 -6.76 15.78
CA GLU A 278 2.13 -5.44 16.06
C GLU A 278 1.98 -4.47 14.88
N LYS A 279 1.89 -3.18 15.20
CA LYS A 279 1.94 -2.09 14.24
C LYS A 279 3.39 -1.85 13.84
N LEU A 280 3.73 -2.12 12.58
CA LEU A 280 5.11 -2.11 12.09
C LEU A 280 5.39 -1.02 11.04
N SER A 281 4.41 -0.19 10.73
CA SER A 281 4.60 0.96 9.85
C SER A 281 3.73 2.15 10.26
N TYR A 282 4.09 3.30 9.73
CA TYR A 282 3.35 4.55 9.84
C TYR A 282 2.85 4.92 8.46
N LYS A 283 1.54 5.18 8.34
CA LYS A 283 0.91 5.68 7.13
C LYS A 283 0.47 7.13 7.33
N ARG A 284 0.86 7.98 6.41
CA ARG A 284 0.47 9.38 6.41
C ARG A 284 -0.86 9.66 5.72
#